data_a605776d96b7bd679a0e04a26bb45edf
#
_entry.id   a605776d96b7bd679a0e04a26bb45edf
#
_cell.length_a   1.000
_cell.length_b   1.000
_cell.length_c   1.000
_cell.angle_alpha   90.00
_cell.angle_beta   90.00
_cell.angle_gamma   90.00
#
_symmetry.space_group_name_H-M   'P 1'
#
loop_
_entity.id
_entity.type
_entity.pdbx_description
1 polymer ?
#
loop_
_entity_poly.entity_id
_entity_poly.type
_entity_poly.pdbx_seq_one_letter_code
_entity_poly.pdbx_strand_id
1 'polypeptide(L)'
;MVTNINQLNLNKLYTYADYLLWQFSERIELLRGKIFKMSPAPNMRHQSISGRLFGELYVAFRDKKCRLFSAPFDVRLPQKGKADEQIYTVLQPDICVVCDPEKLDSRGCL
;
A
#
# COMPACT_ATOMS: atom_id res chain seq x y z
N MET A 1 2.99 -4.63 -20.47
CA MET A 1 2.26 -4.57 -19.19
C MET A 1 2.00 -5.99 -18.70
N VAL A 2 2.34 -6.28 -17.46
CA VAL A 2 2.20 -7.62 -16.91
C VAL A 2 0.81 -7.75 -16.29
N THR A 3 0.04 -8.75 -16.76
CA THR A 3 -1.34 -8.96 -16.30
C THR A 3 -1.53 -10.26 -15.53
N ASN A 4 -0.52 -11.13 -15.51
CA ASN A 4 -0.58 -12.41 -14.81
C ASN A 4 0.60 -12.52 -13.84
N ILE A 5 0.29 -12.68 -12.56
CA ILE A 5 1.31 -12.77 -11.51
C ILE A 5 2.26 -13.95 -11.73
N ASN A 6 1.81 -15.01 -12.42
CA ASN A 6 2.66 -16.17 -12.72
C ASN A 6 3.76 -15.87 -13.72
N GLN A 7 3.70 -14.72 -14.41
CA GLN A 7 4.76 -14.27 -15.32
C GLN A 7 5.95 -13.67 -14.58
N LEU A 8 5.82 -13.43 -13.27
CA LEU A 8 6.89 -12.84 -12.48
C LEU A 8 7.87 -13.90 -12.01
N ASN A 9 9.14 -13.52 -11.96
CA ASN A 9 10.18 -14.37 -11.40
C ASN A 9 10.29 -14.12 -9.90
N LEU A 10 9.89 -15.09 -9.08
CA LEU A 10 9.88 -14.97 -7.62
C LEU A 10 11.28 -14.88 -7.00
N ASN A 11 12.33 -15.18 -7.77
CA ASN A 11 13.71 -15.05 -7.30
C ASN A 11 14.31 -13.68 -7.60
N LYS A 12 13.64 -12.86 -8.39
CA LYS A 12 14.07 -11.51 -8.72
C LYS A 12 13.58 -10.53 -7.66
N LEU A 13 14.34 -9.45 -7.44
CA LEU A 13 13.91 -8.34 -6.60
C LEU A 13 13.23 -7.29 -7.47
N TYR A 14 12.05 -6.87 -7.07
CA TYR A 14 11.24 -5.91 -7.80
C TYR A 14 11.22 -4.56 -7.07
N THR A 15 11.04 -3.50 -7.83
CA THR A 15 10.92 -2.14 -7.32
C THR A 15 9.52 -1.60 -7.52
N TYR A 16 9.24 -0.43 -6.97
CA TYR A 16 7.98 0.27 -7.21
C TYR A 16 7.80 0.61 -8.69
N ALA A 17 8.87 0.91 -9.41
CA ALA A 17 8.80 1.13 -10.85
C ALA A 17 8.25 -0.10 -11.58
N ASP A 18 8.68 -1.29 -11.18
CA ASP A 18 8.11 -2.54 -11.71
C ASP A 18 6.64 -2.70 -11.30
N TYR A 19 6.33 -2.44 -10.03
CA TYR A 19 4.99 -2.55 -9.46
C TYR A 19 3.97 -1.72 -10.25
N LEU A 20 4.35 -0.53 -10.68
CA LEU A 20 3.46 0.36 -11.44
C LEU A 20 3.08 -0.19 -12.81
N LEU A 21 3.84 -1.13 -13.34
CA LEU A 21 3.57 -1.76 -14.65
C LEU A 21 2.65 -2.98 -14.54
N TRP A 22 2.30 -3.39 -13.33
CA TRP A 22 1.49 -4.59 -13.13
C TRP A 22 0.01 -4.25 -13.10
N GLN A 23 -0.80 -5.14 -13.68
CA GLN A 23 -2.26 -5.06 -13.64
C GLN A 23 -2.83 -6.42 -13.27
N PHE A 24 -2.60 -6.82 -12.03
CA PHE A 24 -3.11 -8.11 -11.52
C PHE A 24 -4.51 -7.94 -10.93
N SER A 25 -5.30 -9.00 -10.99
CA SER A 25 -6.55 -9.08 -10.24
C SER A 25 -6.30 -9.24 -8.74
N GLU A 26 -5.16 -9.83 -8.38
CA GLU A 26 -4.76 -10.01 -6.99
C GLU A 26 -4.14 -8.71 -6.45
N ARG A 27 -4.40 -8.43 -5.18
CA ARG A 27 -3.69 -7.38 -4.46
C ARG A 27 -2.34 -7.94 -4.00
N ILE A 28 -1.28 -7.18 -4.20
CA ILE A 28 0.06 -7.61 -3.82
C ILE A 28 0.78 -6.50 -3.06
N GLU A 29 1.74 -6.92 -2.25
CA GLU A 29 2.68 -6.03 -1.58
C GLU A 29 4.10 -6.42 -1.97
N LEU A 30 5.03 -5.47 -1.87
CA LEU A 30 6.45 -5.73 -1.99
C LEU A 30 7.10 -5.55 -0.61
N LEU A 31 7.90 -6.53 -0.21
CA LEU A 31 8.70 -6.42 1.00
C LEU A 31 10.15 -6.75 0.65
N ARG A 32 11.01 -5.75 0.70
CA ARG A 32 12.42 -5.85 0.31
C ARG A 32 12.60 -6.45 -1.09
N GLY A 33 11.72 -6.05 -2.02
CA GLY A 33 11.73 -6.52 -3.40
C GLY A 33 11.05 -7.84 -3.66
N LYS A 34 10.57 -8.53 -2.61
CA LYS A 34 9.85 -9.81 -2.75
C LYS A 34 8.35 -9.57 -2.80
N ILE A 35 7.67 -10.38 -3.60
CA ILE A 35 6.24 -10.27 -3.84
C ILE A 35 5.49 -11.09 -2.79
N PHE A 36 4.47 -10.45 -2.19
CA PHE A 36 3.54 -11.12 -1.29
C PHE A 36 2.12 -10.89 -1.79
N LYS A 37 1.40 -11.97 -2.05
CA LYS A 37 -0.04 -11.89 -2.36
C LYS A 37 -0.80 -11.56 -1.09
N MET A 38 -1.69 -10.59 -1.20
CA MET A 38 -2.63 -10.31 -0.12
C MET A 38 -3.79 -11.29 -0.18
N SER A 39 -4.44 -11.50 0.96
CA SER A 39 -5.64 -12.34 1.03
C SER A 39 -6.73 -11.81 0.11
N PRO A 40 -7.62 -12.67 -0.40
CA PRO A 40 -8.81 -12.22 -1.12
C PRO A 40 -9.64 -11.25 -0.28
N ALA A 41 -10.68 -10.67 -0.89
CA ALA A 41 -11.52 -9.66 -0.26
C ALA A 41 -11.83 -10.03 1.19
N PRO A 42 -11.66 -9.07 2.14
CA PRO A 42 -11.92 -9.35 3.56
C PRO A 42 -13.39 -9.71 3.79
N ASN A 43 -13.64 -10.54 4.81
CA ASN A 43 -14.98 -10.94 5.17
C ASN A 43 -15.74 -9.83 5.91
N MET A 44 -17.03 -10.05 6.18
CA MET A 44 -17.89 -9.06 6.83
C MET A 44 -17.37 -8.63 8.21
N ARG A 45 -16.82 -9.56 8.98
CA ARG A 45 -16.25 -9.26 10.30
C ARG A 45 -15.08 -8.29 10.19
N HIS A 46 -14.16 -8.55 9.27
CA HIS A 46 -13.05 -7.66 9.02
C HIS A 46 -13.52 -6.27 8.61
N GLN A 47 -14.50 -6.20 7.70
CA GLN A 47 -15.07 -4.94 7.24
C GLN A 47 -15.73 -4.16 8.37
N SER A 48 -16.47 -4.84 9.24
CA SER A 48 -17.13 -4.21 10.39
C SER A 48 -16.12 -3.61 11.37
N ILE A 49 -15.08 -4.35 11.69
CA ILE A 49 -14.02 -3.88 12.61
C ILE A 49 -13.23 -2.73 11.98
N SER A 50 -12.84 -2.89 10.74
CA SER A 50 -12.06 -1.87 10.02
C SER A 50 -12.85 -0.58 9.84
N GLY A 51 -14.14 -0.68 9.49
CA GLY A 51 -15.01 0.48 9.32
C GLY A 51 -15.23 1.23 10.63
N ARG A 52 -15.47 0.51 11.73
CA ARG A 52 -15.63 1.12 13.04
C ARG A 52 -14.34 1.79 13.50
N LEU A 53 -13.21 1.11 13.37
CA LEU A 53 -11.92 1.68 13.73
C LEU A 53 -11.61 2.92 12.91
N PHE A 54 -11.85 2.88 11.62
CA PHE A 54 -11.68 4.04 10.74
C PHE A 54 -12.52 5.22 11.20
N GLY A 55 -13.79 4.97 11.52
CA GLY A 55 -14.69 6.01 12.00
C GLY A 55 -14.22 6.65 13.32
N GLU A 56 -13.80 5.83 14.29
CA GLU A 56 -13.26 6.32 15.55
C GLU A 56 -11.99 7.13 15.36
N LEU A 57 -11.09 6.67 14.50
CA LEU A 57 -9.85 7.38 14.19
C LEU A 57 -10.14 8.68 13.45
N TYR A 58 -11.11 8.67 12.52
CA TYR A 58 -11.48 9.87 11.80
C TYR A 58 -11.93 10.97 12.76
N VAL A 59 -12.78 10.63 13.73
CA VAL A 59 -13.23 11.58 14.75
C VAL A 59 -12.05 12.07 15.59
N ALA A 60 -11.16 11.17 16.00
CA ALA A 60 -10.00 11.51 16.83
C ALA A 60 -9.03 12.46 16.13
N PHE A 61 -8.86 12.31 14.81
CA PHE A 61 -7.90 13.12 14.04
C PHE A 61 -8.53 14.25 13.23
N ARG A 62 -9.84 14.46 13.35
CA ARG A 62 -10.59 15.41 12.52
C ARG A 62 -10.03 16.83 12.57
N ASP A 63 -9.61 17.29 13.76
CA ASP A 63 -9.10 18.64 13.97
C ASP A 63 -7.57 18.70 13.95
N LYS A 64 -6.92 17.64 13.51
CA LYS A 64 -5.46 17.54 13.40
C LYS A 64 -5.03 17.70 11.96
N LYS A 65 -3.73 17.87 11.74
CA LYS A 65 -3.16 17.92 10.38
C LYS A 65 -3.13 16.55 9.68
N CYS A 66 -3.57 15.52 10.38
CA CYS A 66 -3.47 14.15 9.88
C CYS A 66 -4.64 13.81 8.97
N ARG A 67 -4.35 12.98 7.97
CA ARG A 67 -5.37 12.45 7.06
C ARG A 67 -5.39 10.93 7.17
N LEU A 68 -6.59 10.37 7.07
CA LEU A 68 -6.80 8.94 7.14
C LEU A 68 -7.10 8.37 5.75
N PHE A 69 -6.56 7.20 5.51
CA PHE A 69 -6.80 6.45 4.27
C PHE A 69 -7.10 5.00 4.61
N SER A 70 -8.06 4.43 3.91
CA SER A 70 -8.33 2.99 3.97
C SER A 70 -7.74 2.30 2.75
N ALA A 71 -7.52 0.99 2.82
CA ALA A 71 -7.04 0.23 1.69
C ALA A 71 -8.02 0.32 0.50
N PRO A 72 -7.55 0.28 -0.75
CA PRO A 72 -6.14 0.21 -1.14
C PRO A 72 -5.44 1.57 -1.06
N PHE A 73 -4.25 1.59 -0.47
CA PHE A 73 -3.45 2.81 -0.34
C PHE A 73 -1.98 2.39 -0.25
N ASP A 74 -1.16 2.81 -1.22
CA ASP A 74 0.23 2.40 -1.29
C ASP A 74 1.09 3.21 -0.31
N VAL A 75 1.75 2.50 0.60
CA VAL A 75 2.76 3.06 1.48
C VAL A 75 4.12 2.59 0.99
N ARG A 76 4.92 3.51 0.50
CA ARG A 76 6.27 3.23 -0.02
C ARG A 76 7.29 3.54 1.06
N LEU A 77 8.17 2.61 1.33
CA LEU A 77 9.20 2.76 2.36
C LEU A 77 10.58 2.82 1.69
N PRO A 78 11.11 4.02 1.43
CA PRO A 78 12.41 4.15 0.77
C PRO A 78 13.54 3.69 1.70
N GLN A 79 14.47 2.90 1.15
CA GLN A 79 15.64 2.43 1.88
C GLN A 79 16.94 2.95 1.26
N LYS A 80 17.00 2.95 -0.08
CA LYS A 80 18.19 3.37 -0.82
C LYS A 80 18.03 4.73 -1.49
N GLY A 81 16.81 5.23 -1.59
CA GLY A 81 16.48 6.49 -2.23
C GLY A 81 14.98 6.57 -2.50
N LYS A 82 14.53 7.72 -2.99
CA LYS A 82 13.11 8.02 -3.17
C LYS A 82 12.61 7.83 -4.60
N ALA A 83 13.50 7.54 -5.55
CA ALA A 83 13.10 7.26 -6.93
C ALA A 83 12.37 5.91 -6.99
N ASP A 84 11.42 5.77 -7.90
CA ASP A 84 10.62 4.56 -8.03
C ASP A 84 11.49 3.31 -8.20
N GLU A 85 12.61 3.42 -8.90
CA GLU A 85 13.56 2.33 -9.14
C GLU A 85 14.37 1.96 -7.89
N GLN A 86 14.29 2.78 -6.84
CA GLN A 86 15.05 2.60 -5.59
C GLN A 86 14.15 2.18 -4.43
N ILE A 87 12.83 2.07 -4.66
CA ILE A 87 11.86 1.69 -3.63
C ILE A 87 11.56 0.20 -3.79
N TYR A 88 11.91 -0.59 -2.78
CA TYR A 88 11.76 -2.04 -2.78
C TYR A 88 10.65 -2.54 -1.86
N THR A 89 10.04 -1.64 -1.08
CA THR A 89 8.96 -2.01 -0.16
C THR A 89 7.75 -1.13 -0.38
N VAL A 90 6.64 -1.77 -0.71
CA VAL A 90 5.33 -1.12 -0.92
C VAL A 90 4.29 -1.94 -0.17
N LEU A 91 3.67 -1.34 0.82
CA LEU A 91 2.67 -2.00 1.67
C LEU A 91 1.30 -1.38 1.43
N GLN A 92 0.25 -2.17 1.64
CA GLN A 92 -1.14 -1.69 1.58
C GLN A 92 -1.83 -1.97 2.92
N PRO A 93 -1.62 -1.12 3.92
CA PRO A 93 -2.27 -1.30 5.22
C PRO A 93 -3.78 -1.12 5.12
N ASP A 94 -4.52 -1.77 6.00
CA ASP A 94 -5.97 -1.61 6.06
C ASP A 94 -6.37 -0.18 6.38
N ILE A 95 -5.64 0.46 7.29
CA ILE A 95 -5.84 1.86 7.68
C ILE A 95 -4.48 2.52 7.81
N CYS A 96 -4.35 3.72 7.27
CA CYS A 96 -3.13 4.50 7.33
C CYS A 96 -3.44 5.93 7.77
N VAL A 97 -2.65 6.46 8.71
CA VAL A 97 -2.75 7.84 9.16
C VAL A 97 -1.47 8.56 8.77
N VAL A 98 -1.61 9.62 7.98
CA VAL A 98 -0.47 10.41 7.50
C VAL A 98 -0.61 11.82 8.03
N CYS A 99 0.35 12.25 8.85
CA CYS A 99 0.34 13.56 9.51
C CYS A 99 1.29 14.58 8.87
N ASP A 100 2.13 14.14 7.95
CA ASP A 100 3.00 15.01 7.18
C ASP A 100 2.49 15.08 5.74
N PRO A 101 1.89 16.22 5.33
CA PRO A 101 1.33 16.32 3.98
C PRO A 101 2.38 16.23 2.87
N GLU A 102 3.65 16.49 3.17
CA GLU A 102 4.72 16.35 2.18
C GLU A 102 4.99 14.90 1.79
N LYS A 103 4.53 13.95 2.60
CA LYS A 103 4.66 12.53 2.29
C LYS A 103 3.56 12.00 1.38
N LEU A 104 2.56 12.81 1.10
CA LEU A 104 1.43 12.41 0.25
C LEU A 104 1.65 12.82 -1.20
N ASP A 105 1.27 11.93 -2.11
CA ASP A 105 1.21 12.24 -3.54
C ASP A 105 0.00 11.54 -4.16
N SER A 106 -0.15 11.64 -5.48
CA SER A 106 -1.31 11.06 -6.18
C SER A 106 -1.37 9.53 -6.09
N ARG A 107 -0.30 8.86 -5.67
CA ARG A 107 -0.19 7.40 -5.64
C ARG A 107 -0.24 6.82 -4.23
N GLY A 108 -0.22 7.65 -3.20
CA GLY A 108 -0.22 7.20 -1.82
C GLY A 108 0.71 8.06 -0.95
N CYS A 109 1.58 7.42 -0.17
CA CYS A 109 2.58 8.13 0.61
C CYS A 109 3.97 7.49 0.48
N LEU A 110 4.95 8.30 0.81
CA LEU A 110 6.35 7.92 0.69
C LEU A 110 7.10 8.19 1.99
#